data_497fdc39b84c6e39bf585874298015c4
#
_entry.id   497fdc39b84c6e39bf585874298015c4
#
_cell.length_a   1.000
_cell.length_b   1.000
_cell.length_c   1.000
_cell.angle_alpha   90.00
_cell.angle_beta   90.00
_cell.angle_gamma   90.00
#
_symmetry.space_group_name_H-M   'P 1'
#
loop_
_entity.id
_entity.type
_entity.pdbx_description
1 polymer ?
#
loop_
_entity_poly.entity_id
_entity_poly.type
_entity_poly.pdbx_seq_one_letter_code
_entity_poly.pdbx_strand_id
1 'polypeptide(L)'
;YALDGQFFSPEAGRTANARLQLQKQPGQTWQPGADFGLSAFENGAWQPMAVPGQWDGARLTLSLSPGVYRVITDSRLPNGDLHAMRMELRLEAEQEACVQLQKQAVSLAEQAVDFTLADFQAEAPDGHQAAAAELTRTQSLLMWLEEGREPTEHLLNELLSSRAQLARLPLRLIFFLRGRQALQNEKMQAALAALARAEVWFTADSAEPAARSAYVEPDRLPLLLLCSGPRRVRYACAGYRIGSVD
;
A
#
# COMPACT_ATOMS: atom_id res chain seq x y z
N TYR A 1 -9.55 -2.02 15.05
CA TYR A 1 -8.28 -2.03 15.79
C TYR A 1 -7.55 -0.75 15.43
N ALA A 2 -7.43 0.19 16.39
CA ALA A 2 -6.50 1.29 16.26
C ALA A 2 -5.09 0.69 16.38
N LEU A 3 -4.29 0.81 15.35
CA LEU A 3 -2.87 0.49 15.40
C LEU A 3 -2.17 1.69 16.05
N ASP A 4 -2.27 1.82 17.34
CA ASP A 4 -1.31 2.63 18.07
C ASP A 4 -0.01 1.82 18.19
N GLY A 5 1.12 2.50 18.29
CA GLY A 5 2.44 1.86 18.27
C GLY A 5 2.70 0.87 19.43
N GLN A 6 1.75 0.63 20.30
CA GLN A 6 1.85 -0.35 21.39
C GLN A 6 1.58 -1.79 20.93
N PHE A 7 0.96 -1.96 19.76
CA PHE A 7 0.60 -3.29 19.25
C PHE A 7 1.79 -4.19 18.92
N PHE A 8 2.97 -3.62 18.75
CA PHE A 8 4.16 -4.33 18.28
C PHE A 8 5.36 -4.23 19.22
N SER A 9 5.19 -3.67 20.42
CA SER A 9 6.21 -3.84 21.44
C SER A 9 6.12 -5.28 21.93
N PRO A 10 7.15 -6.11 21.71
CA PRO A 10 7.18 -7.42 22.32
C PRO A 10 7.10 -7.20 23.84
N GLU A 11 6.09 -7.74 24.49
CA GLU A 11 6.09 -7.83 25.94
C GLU A 11 7.40 -8.51 26.34
N ALA A 12 8.25 -7.81 27.05
CA ALA A 12 9.50 -8.34 27.56
C ALA A 12 9.19 -9.61 28.35
N GLY A 13 9.46 -10.78 27.77
CA GLY A 13 9.30 -12.07 28.45
C GLY A 13 8.50 -13.15 27.69
N ARG A 14 7.83 -12.86 26.56
CA ARG A 14 7.16 -13.91 25.77
C ARG A 14 7.96 -14.23 24.52
N THR A 15 8.70 -15.34 24.56
CA THR A 15 9.49 -15.93 23.45
C THR A 15 8.68 -16.88 22.56
N ALA A 16 7.38 -16.67 22.41
CA ALA A 16 6.61 -17.45 21.44
C ALA A 16 6.85 -16.87 20.05
N ASN A 17 7.82 -17.44 19.34
CA ASN A 17 8.17 -17.01 17.99
C ASN A 17 7.13 -17.49 16.98
N ALA A 18 6.84 -16.66 15.99
CA ALA A 18 6.16 -17.05 14.77
C ALA A 18 7.17 -17.64 13.77
N ARG A 19 6.68 -18.43 12.83
CA ARG A 19 7.50 -18.98 11.75
C ARG A 19 7.10 -18.40 10.41
N LEU A 20 8.07 -17.88 9.67
CA LEU A 20 7.91 -17.48 8.28
C LEU A 20 8.70 -18.42 7.39
N GLN A 21 8.02 -19.14 6.52
CA GLN A 21 8.65 -19.93 5.48
C GLN A 21 8.67 -19.17 4.17
N LEU A 22 9.86 -18.89 3.64
CA LEU A 22 10.04 -18.42 2.28
C LEU A 22 10.30 -19.62 1.37
N GLN A 23 9.57 -19.72 0.27
CA GLN A 23 9.69 -20.80 -0.69
C GLN A 23 10.12 -20.26 -2.05
N LYS A 24 10.97 -21.01 -2.74
CA LYS A 24 11.41 -20.73 -4.12
C LYS A 24 11.03 -21.88 -5.03
N GLN A 25 10.91 -21.59 -6.32
CA GLN A 25 10.77 -22.64 -7.32
C GLN A 25 12.06 -23.47 -7.44
N PRO A 26 11.96 -24.77 -7.72
CA PRO A 26 13.14 -25.60 -7.94
C PRO A 26 14.06 -25.00 -9.02
N GLY A 27 15.36 -25.05 -8.79
CA GLY A 27 16.36 -24.52 -9.72
C GLY A 27 16.60 -23.00 -9.65
N GLN A 28 15.79 -22.24 -8.92
CA GLN A 28 16.04 -20.83 -8.71
C GLN A 28 17.04 -20.57 -7.58
N THR A 29 17.91 -19.57 -7.79
CA THR A 29 18.81 -19.07 -6.76
C THR A 29 18.26 -17.75 -6.23
N TRP A 30 18.21 -17.62 -4.91
CA TRP A 30 17.74 -16.43 -4.21
C TRP A 30 18.73 -16.04 -3.13
N GLN A 31 19.20 -14.79 -3.18
CA GLN A 31 20.13 -14.23 -2.22
C GLN A 31 19.43 -13.16 -1.37
N PRO A 32 19.39 -13.32 -0.02
CA PRO A 32 18.86 -12.28 0.87
C PRO A 32 19.62 -10.96 0.66
N GLY A 33 18.88 -9.86 0.64
CA GLY A 33 19.43 -8.52 0.44
C GLY A 33 19.74 -8.16 -1.02
N ALA A 34 19.92 -9.15 -1.91
CA ALA A 34 20.15 -8.91 -3.34
C ALA A 34 18.90 -9.20 -4.18
N ASP A 35 18.30 -10.38 -4.01
CA ASP A 35 17.13 -10.80 -4.79
C ASP A 35 15.81 -10.58 -4.04
N PHE A 36 15.84 -10.54 -2.72
CA PHE A 36 14.68 -10.24 -1.88
C PHE A 36 15.09 -9.59 -0.56
N GLY A 37 14.18 -8.82 0.02
CA GLY A 37 14.32 -8.21 1.33
C GLY A 37 13.17 -8.56 2.25
N LEU A 38 13.45 -8.53 3.55
CA LEU A 38 12.47 -8.62 4.63
C LEU A 38 12.53 -7.33 5.44
N SER A 39 11.38 -6.80 5.81
CA SER A 39 11.28 -5.66 6.70
C SER A 39 10.22 -5.92 7.77
N ALA A 40 10.43 -5.38 8.97
CA ALA A 40 9.41 -5.30 10.02
C ALA A 40 8.79 -3.90 10.03
N PHE A 41 7.52 -3.79 10.39
CA PHE A 41 6.87 -2.50 10.60
C PHE A 41 6.96 -2.12 12.07
N GLU A 42 7.81 -1.16 12.37
CA GLU A 42 8.11 -0.70 13.74
C GLU A 42 8.08 0.82 13.79
N ASN A 43 7.50 1.38 14.85
CA ASN A 43 7.44 2.84 15.08
C ASN A 43 6.90 3.65 13.90
N GLY A 44 5.94 3.09 13.15
CA GLY A 44 5.33 3.75 12.01
C GLY A 44 6.14 3.68 10.70
N ALA A 45 7.25 2.93 10.66
CA ALA A 45 8.10 2.81 9.49
C ALA A 45 8.53 1.35 9.24
N TRP A 46 8.85 1.04 7.98
CA TRP A 46 9.42 -0.24 7.60
C TRP A 46 10.92 -0.26 7.87
N GLN A 47 11.34 -1.15 8.78
CA GLN A 47 12.73 -1.35 9.15
C GLN A 47 13.28 -2.59 8.42
N PRO A 48 14.32 -2.44 7.59
CA PRO A 48 14.99 -3.57 6.96
C PRO A 48 15.54 -4.54 8.00
N MET A 49 15.35 -5.82 7.77
CA MET A 49 15.86 -6.88 8.64
C MET A 49 16.91 -7.70 7.91
N ALA A 50 17.93 -8.13 8.66
CA ALA A 50 18.79 -9.21 8.20
C ALA A 50 17.95 -10.49 8.09
N VAL A 51 18.16 -11.24 7.01
CA VAL A 51 17.51 -12.54 6.81
C VAL A 51 18.53 -13.62 7.22
N PRO A 52 18.51 -14.06 8.47
CA PRO A 52 19.41 -15.12 8.93
C PRO A 52 18.93 -16.45 8.39
N GLY A 53 19.86 -17.34 8.08
CA GLY A 53 19.55 -18.71 7.76
C GLY A 53 20.07 -19.15 6.39
N GLN A 54 19.98 -20.45 6.17
CA GLN A 54 20.36 -21.10 4.92
C GLN A 54 19.14 -21.77 4.31
N TRP A 55 19.16 -21.84 2.98
CA TRP A 55 18.13 -22.57 2.25
C TRP A 55 18.27 -24.08 2.51
N ASP A 56 17.20 -24.69 2.98
CA ASP A 56 17.03 -26.13 2.97
C ASP A 56 16.25 -26.53 1.70
N GLY A 57 16.97 -26.87 0.66
CA GLY A 57 16.39 -27.09 -0.66
C GLY A 57 15.64 -25.87 -1.20
N ALA A 58 14.33 -25.94 -1.27
CA ALA A 58 13.46 -24.87 -1.76
C ALA A 58 12.90 -23.96 -0.66
N ARG A 59 13.25 -24.20 0.62
CA ARG A 59 12.67 -23.50 1.77
C ARG A 59 13.72 -22.76 2.58
N LEU A 60 13.35 -21.60 3.09
CA LEU A 60 14.09 -20.86 4.10
C LEU A 60 13.12 -20.56 5.24
N THR A 61 13.38 -21.10 6.42
CA THR A 61 12.53 -20.91 7.59
C THR A 61 13.14 -19.87 8.52
N LEU A 62 12.36 -18.88 8.88
CA LEU A 62 12.71 -17.80 9.78
C LEU A 62 11.88 -17.90 11.06
N SER A 63 12.52 -17.74 12.21
CA SER A 63 11.86 -17.58 13.50
C SER A 63 11.80 -16.08 13.81
N LEU A 64 10.60 -15.51 13.87
CA LEU A 64 10.37 -14.08 14.02
C LEU A 64 9.48 -13.81 15.24
N SER A 65 9.63 -12.66 15.84
CA SER A 65 8.68 -12.19 16.86
C SER A 65 7.31 -11.96 16.21
N PRO A 66 6.20 -12.08 16.96
CA PRO A 66 4.89 -11.63 16.46
C PRO A 66 4.97 -10.17 15.98
N GLY A 67 4.39 -9.89 14.81
CA GLY A 67 4.52 -8.55 14.24
C GLY A 67 4.00 -8.47 12.81
N VAL A 68 4.24 -7.32 12.16
CA VAL A 68 3.91 -7.10 10.75
C VAL A 68 5.17 -7.06 9.93
N TYR A 69 5.20 -7.82 8.87
CA TYR A 69 6.36 -8.03 8.03
C TYR A 69 6.06 -7.76 6.57
N ARG A 70 7.07 -7.36 5.83
CA ARG A 70 7.01 -7.16 4.39
C ARG A 70 8.13 -7.96 3.73
N VAL A 71 7.77 -8.78 2.75
CA VAL A 71 8.70 -9.44 1.84
C VAL A 71 8.64 -8.72 0.50
N ILE A 72 9.78 -8.30 -0.02
CA ILE A 72 9.91 -7.65 -1.33
C ILE A 72 10.87 -8.44 -2.19
N THR A 73 10.51 -8.70 -3.44
CA THR A 73 11.42 -9.22 -4.46
C THR A 73 11.43 -8.28 -5.65
N ASP A 74 12.60 -7.95 -6.16
CA ASP A 74 12.74 -7.07 -7.31
C ASP A 74 12.83 -7.87 -8.61
N SER A 75 12.13 -7.40 -9.64
CA SER A 75 12.18 -7.96 -10.97
C SER A 75 12.24 -6.84 -12.00
N ARG A 76 13.27 -6.86 -12.86
CA ARG A 76 13.38 -5.92 -13.98
C ARG A 76 12.79 -6.52 -15.24
N LEU A 77 11.93 -5.75 -15.88
CA LEU A 77 11.37 -6.08 -17.18
C LEU A 77 12.37 -5.73 -18.32
N PRO A 78 12.19 -6.33 -19.52
CA PRO A 78 13.04 -6.03 -20.67
C PRO A 78 13.06 -4.55 -21.09
N ASN A 79 11.99 -3.80 -20.82
CA ASN A 79 11.88 -2.36 -21.09
C ASN A 79 12.59 -1.50 -20.01
N GLY A 80 13.16 -2.11 -18.99
CA GLY A 80 13.84 -1.42 -17.90
C GLY A 80 12.98 -1.10 -16.67
N ASP A 81 11.66 -1.30 -16.75
CA ASP A 81 10.77 -1.10 -15.62
C ASP A 81 11.09 -2.07 -14.49
N LEU A 82 10.95 -1.59 -13.27
CA LEU A 82 11.13 -2.39 -12.07
C LEU A 82 9.77 -2.77 -11.49
N HIS A 83 9.49 -4.06 -11.49
CA HIS A 83 8.35 -4.61 -10.76
C HIS A 83 8.84 -5.27 -9.49
N ALA A 84 8.16 -5.02 -8.40
CA ALA A 84 8.46 -5.63 -7.11
C ALA A 84 7.25 -6.44 -6.65
N MET A 85 7.46 -7.73 -6.37
CA MET A 85 6.51 -8.45 -5.54
C MET A 85 6.60 -7.84 -4.14
N ARG A 86 5.47 -7.43 -3.61
CA ARG A 86 5.36 -6.89 -2.27
C ARG A 86 4.26 -7.67 -1.55
N MET A 87 4.63 -8.41 -0.54
CA MET A 87 3.70 -9.13 0.31
C MET A 87 3.84 -8.66 1.74
N GLU A 88 2.75 -8.23 2.32
CA GLU A 88 2.65 -7.84 3.71
C GLU A 88 1.86 -8.89 4.47
N LEU A 89 2.37 -9.28 5.61
CA LEU A 89 1.78 -10.34 6.42
C LEU A 89 1.90 -9.98 7.90
N ARG A 90 0.86 -10.30 8.64
CA ARG A 90 0.86 -10.26 10.09
C ARG A 90 1.12 -11.66 10.62
N LEU A 91 2.08 -11.78 11.50
CA LEU A 91 2.42 -13.01 12.20
C LEU A 91 2.00 -12.89 13.66
N GLU A 92 1.20 -13.82 14.10
CA GLU A 92 0.82 -13.98 15.52
C GLU A 92 1.76 -14.98 16.19
N ALA A 93 1.77 -14.99 17.53
CA ALA A 93 2.57 -15.96 18.29
C ALA A 93 2.19 -17.39 17.87
N GLU A 94 3.21 -18.24 17.69
CA GLU A 94 3.09 -19.65 17.26
C GLU A 94 2.49 -19.86 15.88
N GLN A 95 2.22 -18.79 15.14
CA GLN A 95 1.71 -18.87 13.77
C GLN A 95 2.83 -19.28 12.80
N GLU A 96 2.47 -20.07 11.80
CA GLU A 96 3.31 -20.36 10.64
C GLU A 96 2.68 -19.76 9.39
N ALA A 97 3.47 -19.00 8.63
CA ALA A 97 3.08 -18.44 7.34
C ALA A 97 4.08 -18.83 6.25
N CYS A 98 3.58 -18.99 5.04
CA CYS A 98 4.40 -19.36 3.88
C CYS A 98 4.26 -18.31 2.78
N VAL A 99 5.39 -17.85 2.24
CA VAL A 99 5.47 -16.90 1.13
C VAL A 99 6.23 -17.54 -0.02
N GLN A 100 5.57 -17.63 -1.17
CA GLN A 100 6.21 -18.06 -2.41
C GLN A 100 6.94 -16.88 -3.05
N LEU A 101 8.27 -16.96 -3.14
CA LEU A 101 9.07 -15.94 -3.83
C LEU A 101 8.93 -16.07 -5.35
N GLN A 102 8.76 -14.95 -6.03
CA GLN A 102 8.60 -14.88 -7.48
C GLN A 102 9.63 -13.92 -8.09
N LYS A 103 10.31 -14.35 -9.16
CA LYS A 103 11.22 -13.50 -9.96
C LYS A 103 10.54 -12.84 -11.16
N GLN A 104 9.33 -13.27 -11.48
CA GLN A 104 8.58 -12.66 -12.57
C GLN A 104 7.91 -11.38 -12.06
N ALA A 105 7.78 -10.41 -12.94
CA ALA A 105 6.98 -9.23 -12.67
C ALA A 105 5.55 -9.65 -12.33
N VAL A 106 5.09 -9.21 -11.18
CA VAL A 106 3.70 -9.36 -10.75
C VAL A 106 3.06 -7.98 -10.80
N SER A 107 1.80 -7.92 -11.23
CA SER A 107 1.09 -6.66 -11.19
C SER A 107 0.89 -6.21 -9.75
N LEU A 108 0.81 -4.90 -9.54
CA LEU A 108 0.53 -4.35 -8.21
C LEU A 108 -0.82 -4.84 -7.66
N ALA A 109 -1.76 -5.21 -8.55
CA ALA A 109 -3.05 -5.82 -8.18
C ALA A 109 -2.89 -7.17 -7.48
N GLU A 110 -1.79 -7.90 -7.72
CA GLU A 110 -1.49 -9.17 -7.05
C GLU A 110 -0.94 -8.99 -5.64
N GLN A 111 -0.58 -7.77 -5.26
CA GLN A 111 -0.10 -7.42 -3.93
C GLN A 111 -1.25 -7.00 -3.01
N ALA A 112 -2.34 -7.76 -3.04
CA ALA A 112 -3.51 -7.46 -2.26
C ALA A 112 -3.19 -7.44 -0.75
N VAL A 113 -3.72 -6.42 -0.09
CA VAL A 113 -3.73 -6.29 1.37
C VAL A 113 -5.14 -6.53 1.88
N ASP A 114 -5.29 -6.92 3.12
CA ASP A 114 -6.59 -7.03 3.77
C ASP A 114 -6.47 -6.45 5.18
N PHE A 115 -6.83 -5.18 5.34
CA PHE A 115 -6.79 -4.51 6.63
C PHE A 115 -7.90 -3.46 6.74
N THR A 116 -8.11 -2.99 7.95
CA THR A 116 -9.09 -1.94 8.24
C THR A 116 -8.40 -0.57 8.25
N LEU A 117 -8.86 0.33 7.39
CA LEU A 117 -8.39 1.72 7.34
C LEU A 117 -8.66 2.42 8.67
N ALA A 118 -7.65 3.15 9.17
CA ALA A 118 -7.83 4.04 10.32
C ALA A 118 -8.97 5.03 10.07
N ASP A 119 -9.64 5.44 11.13
CA ASP A 119 -10.70 6.45 11.01
C ASP A 119 -10.08 7.84 10.84
N PHE A 120 -10.72 8.66 10.01
CA PHE A 120 -10.37 10.06 9.79
C PHE A 120 -11.61 10.83 9.34
N GLN A 121 -11.53 12.16 9.41
CA GLN A 121 -12.54 13.06 8.89
C GLN A 121 -11.98 13.81 7.68
N ALA A 122 -12.85 14.09 6.72
CA ALA A 122 -12.53 14.90 5.53
C ALA A 122 -13.64 15.90 5.26
N GLU A 123 -13.29 17.04 4.68
CA GLU A 123 -14.20 18.12 4.32
C GLU A 123 -14.36 18.21 2.80
N ALA A 124 -15.58 18.20 2.32
CA ALA A 124 -15.89 18.48 0.92
C ALA A 124 -15.73 19.98 0.58
N PRO A 125 -15.65 20.37 -0.70
CA PRO A 125 -15.55 21.76 -1.11
C PRO A 125 -16.70 22.67 -0.62
N ASP A 126 -17.86 22.12 -0.38
CA ASP A 126 -19.05 22.80 0.16
C ASP A 126 -19.08 22.90 1.69
N GLY A 127 -18.09 22.34 2.38
CA GLY A 127 -17.97 22.31 3.84
C GLY A 127 -18.61 21.10 4.52
N HIS A 128 -19.20 20.18 3.75
CA HIS A 128 -19.71 18.93 4.30
C HIS A 128 -18.57 18.08 4.88
N GLN A 129 -18.78 17.48 6.05
CA GLN A 129 -17.82 16.59 6.71
C GLN A 129 -18.23 15.15 6.52
N ALA A 130 -17.28 14.27 6.22
CA ALA A 130 -17.51 12.83 6.13
C ALA A 130 -16.40 12.04 6.80
N ALA A 131 -16.79 10.96 7.46
CA ALA A 131 -15.85 10.00 8.05
C ALA A 131 -15.33 9.01 7.01
N ALA A 132 -14.18 8.38 7.28
CA ALA A 132 -13.60 7.34 6.43
C ALA A 132 -14.61 6.21 6.09
N ALA A 133 -15.43 5.81 7.06
CA ALA A 133 -16.44 4.76 6.87
C ALA A 133 -17.51 5.16 5.83
N GLU A 134 -17.90 6.43 5.77
CA GLU A 134 -18.85 6.95 4.80
C GLU A 134 -18.24 7.03 3.40
N LEU A 135 -17.03 7.56 3.30
CA LEU A 135 -16.28 7.67 2.04
C LEU A 135 -16.03 6.32 1.40
N THR A 136 -15.86 5.29 2.21
CA THR A 136 -15.56 3.93 1.75
C THR A 136 -16.75 2.97 1.82
N ARG A 137 -17.98 3.49 1.97
CA ARG A 137 -19.20 2.67 2.06
C ARG A 137 -19.41 1.78 0.84
N THR A 138 -19.00 2.26 -0.32
CA THR A 138 -18.97 1.50 -1.58
C THR A 138 -17.54 1.34 -2.05
N GLN A 139 -17.33 0.59 -3.14
CA GLN A 139 -16.01 0.45 -3.74
C GLN A 139 -15.42 1.82 -4.11
N SER A 140 -14.26 2.13 -3.56
CA SER A 140 -13.66 3.46 -3.66
C SER A 140 -12.14 3.36 -3.81
N LEU A 141 -11.58 4.16 -4.72
CA LEU A 141 -10.15 4.42 -4.79
C LEU A 141 -9.87 5.75 -4.10
N LEU A 142 -9.20 5.68 -2.97
CA LEU A 142 -8.77 6.82 -2.18
C LEU A 142 -7.38 7.24 -2.63
N MET A 143 -7.18 8.52 -2.91
CA MET A 143 -5.92 9.05 -3.43
C MET A 143 -5.52 10.32 -2.69
N TRP A 144 -4.48 10.25 -1.87
CA TRP A 144 -3.85 11.42 -1.25
C TRP A 144 -2.79 11.96 -2.20
N LEU A 145 -2.93 13.21 -2.59
CA LEU A 145 -2.10 13.84 -3.61
C LEU A 145 -1.37 15.06 -3.07
N GLU A 146 -0.20 15.33 -3.62
CA GLU A 146 0.51 16.59 -3.43
C GLU A 146 0.63 17.29 -4.78
N GLU A 147 -0.05 18.45 -4.90
CA GLU A 147 -0.08 19.21 -6.14
C GLU A 147 1.33 19.71 -6.55
N GLY A 148 1.58 19.78 -7.84
CA GLY A 148 2.85 20.25 -8.40
C GLY A 148 4.03 19.29 -8.25
N ARG A 149 3.80 18.10 -7.74
CA ARG A 149 4.81 17.04 -7.67
C ARG A 149 4.70 16.13 -8.88
N GLU A 150 5.86 15.81 -9.45
CA GLU A 150 5.98 14.93 -10.62
C GLU A 150 5.23 13.59 -10.45
N PRO A 151 5.34 12.87 -9.30
CA PRO A 151 4.60 11.62 -9.12
C PRO A 151 3.07 11.79 -9.18
N THR A 152 2.53 12.89 -8.65
CA THR A 152 1.10 13.20 -8.74
C THR A 152 0.69 13.51 -10.18
N GLU A 153 1.50 14.26 -10.93
CA GLU A 153 1.22 14.58 -12.32
C GLU A 153 1.21 13.33 -13.21
N HIS A 154 2.12 12.40 -12.99
CA HIS A 154 2.14 11.12 -13.69
C HIS A 154 0.89 10.29 -13.39
N LEU A 155 0.51 10.19 -12.11
CA LEU A 155 -0.72 9.50 -11.73
C LEU A 155 -1.96 10.11 -12.41
N LEU A 156 -2.09 11.44 -12.43
CA LEU A 156 -3.21 12.13 -13.09
C LEU A 156 -3.26 11.83 -14.59
N ASN A 157 -2.11 11.82 -15.26
CA ASN A 157 -2.02 11.45 -16.69
C ASN A 157 -2.45 10.01 -16.94
N GLU A 158 -2.07 9.09 -16.06
CA GLU A 158 -2.44 7.67 -16.14
C GLU A 158 -3.95 7.48 -15.94
N LEU A 159 -4.52 8.12 -14.93
CA LEU A 159 -5.98 8.15 -14.70
C LEU A 159 -6.73 8.69 -15.91
N LEU A 160 -6.24 9.77 -16.53
CA LEU A 160 -6.83 10.33 -17.73
C LEU A 160 -6.73 9.39 -18.93
N SER A 161 -5.63 8.69 -19.08
CA SER A 161 -5.43 7.69 -20.15
C SER A 161 -6.39 6.52 -19.98
N SER A 162 -6.65 6.10 -18.75
CA SER A 162 -7.52 4.97 -18.39
C SER A 162 -8.99 5.37 -18.15
N ARG A 163 -9.36 6.66 -18.38
CA ARG A 163 -10.69 7.18 -18.04
C ARG A 163 -11.88 6.39 -18.59
N ALA A 164 -11.74 5.84 -19.81
CA ALA A 164 -12.80 5.06 -20.44
C ALA A 164 -13.00 3.70 -19.75
N GLN A 165 -11.95 3.11 -19.21
CA GLN A 165 -12.00 1.87 -18.45
C GLN A 165 -12.55 2.14 -17.06
N LEU A 166 -12.04 3.17 -16.38
CA LEU A 166 -12.50 3.59 -15.05
C LEU A 166 -14.00 3.94 -15.02
N ALA A 167 -14.53 4.58 -16.09
CA ALA A 167 -15.95 4.92 -16.18
C ALA A 167 -16.87 3.69 -16.20
N ARG A 168 -16.37 2.52 -16.60
CA ARG A 168 -17.13 1.25 -16.64
C ARG A 168 -17.18 0.55 -15.28
N LEU A 169 -16.26 0.90 -14.38
CA LEU A 169 -16.19 0.29 -13.05
C LEU A 169 -17.17 0.98 -12.09
N PRO A 170 -17.80 0.26 -11.16
CA PRO A 170 -18.62 0.84 -10.10
C PRO A 170 -17.75 1.45 -8.99
N LEU A 171 -16.75 2.24 -9.37
CA LEU A 171 -15.69 2.75 -8.52
C LEU A 171 -15.85 4.25 -8.33
N ARG A 172 -15.84 4.72 -7.07
CA ARG A 172 -15.70 6.12 -6.73
C ARG A 172 -14.21 6.49 -6.72
N LEU A 173 -13.86 7.63 -7.30
CA LEU A 173 -12.49 8.17 -7.29
C LEU A 173 -12.43 9.33 -6.31
N ILE A 174 -11.79 9.17 -5.18
CA ILE A 174 -11.77 10.13 -4.08
C ILE A 174 -10.37 10.73 -3.97
N PHE A 175 -10.30 12.01 -4.29
CA PHE A 175 -9.07 12.80 -4.25
C PHE A 175 -8.98 13.57 -2.94
N PHE A 176 -7.96 13.29 -2.14
CA PHE A 176 -7.65 14.04 -0.94
C PHE A 176 -6.54 15.06 -1.23
N LEU A 177 -6.87 16.32 -1.01
CA LEU A 177 -5.99 17.46 -1.23
C LEU A 177 -5.71 18.14 0.11
N ARG A 178 -4.51 18.71 0.26
CA ARG A 178 -4.15 19.44 1.49
C ARG A 178 -4.95 20.73 1.69
N GLY A 179 -5.38 21.35 0.61
CA GLY A 179 -6.12 22.59 0.68
C GLY A 179 -6.77 23.01 -0.63
N ARG A 180 -7.62 24.04 -0.55
CA ARG A 180 -8.41 24.53 -1.69
C ARG A 180 -7.54 25.10 -2.83
N GLN A 181 -6.32 25.51 -2.54
CA GLN A 181 -5.38 26.01 -3.55
C GLN A 181 -5.01 24.95 -4.60
N ALA A 182 -4.99 23.67 -4.21
CA ALA A 182 -4.74 22.57 -5.12
C ALA A 182 -5.74 22.49 -6.28
N LEU A 183 -6.97 23.01 -6.08
CA LEU A 183 -7.99 23.10 -7.13
C LEU A 183 -7.68 24.15 -8.21
N GLN A 184 -6.67 24.98 -8.01
CA GLN A 184 -6.23 25.96 -9.03
C GLN A 184 -5.24 25.34 -10.02
N ASN A 185 -4.74 24.14 -9.74
CA ASN A 185 -3.85 23.43 -10.65
C ASN A 185 -4.62 22.94 -11.88
N GLU A 186 -4.21 23.37 -13.09
CA GLU A 186 -4.89 23.06 -14.35
C GLU A 186 -4.99 21.55 -14.62
N LYS A 187 -3.95 20.77 -14.32
CA LYS A 187 -3.96 19.31 -14.50
C LYS A 187 -4.96 18.64 -13.57
N MET A 188 -5.04 19.10 -12.32
CA MET A 188 -6.03 18.63 -11.36
C MET A 188 -7.44 18.93 -11.85
N GLN A 189 -7.70 20.15 -12.31
CA GLN A 189 -9.00 20.54 -12.85
C GLN A 189 -9.37 19.69 -14.08
N ALA A 190 -8.44 19.48 -15.00
CA ALA A 190 -8.64 18.64 -16.17
C ALA A 190 -8.98 17.19 -15.79
N ALA A 191 -8.26 16.63 -14.81
CA ALA A 191 -8.52 15.29 -14.31
C ALA A 191 -9.91 15.17 -13.67
N LEU A 192 -10.27 16.09 -12.79
CA LEU A 192 -11.57 16.12 -12.12
C LEU A 192 -12.72 16.28 -13.10
N ALA A 193 -12.56 17.10 -14.15
CA ALA A 193 -13.58 17.30 -15.18
C ALA A 193 -13.76 16.08 -16.10
N ALA A 194 -12.70 15.31 -16.35
CA ALA A 194 -12.69 14.20 -17.28
C ALA A 194 -13.03 12.83 -16.65
N LEU A 195 -12.85 12.68 -15.33
CA LEU A 195 -13.05 11.44 -14.63
C LEU A 195 -14.47 11.33 -14.07
N ALA A 196 -15.20 10.32 -14.50
CA ALA A 196 -16.51 10.01 -13.96
C ALA A 196 -16.41 9.65 -12.47
N ARG A 197 -17.36 10.15 -11.65
CA ARG A 197 -17.42 9.87 -10.20
C ARG A 197 -16.19 10.31 -9.41
N ALA A 198 -15.48 11.34 -9.91
CA ALA A 198 -14.41 11.99 -9.17
C ALA A 198 -15.00 12.91 -8.09
N GLU A 199 -14.48 12.78 -6.89
CA GLU A 199 -14.87 13.57 -5.72
C GLU A 199 -13.64 14.17 -5.08
N VAL A 200 -13.74 15.40 -4.62
CA VAL A 200 -12.64 16.10 -3.94
C VAL A 200 -12.98 16.26 -2.47
N TRP A 201 -12.00 16.00 -1.64
CA TRP A 201 -12.06 16.15 -0.20
C TRP A 201 -10.78 16.79 0.32
N PHE A 202 -10.89 17.58 1.37
CA PHE A 202 -9.76 18.21 2.04
C PHE A 202 -9.50 17.49 3.36
N THR A 203 -8.23 17.20 3.63
CA THR A 203 -7.83 16.61 4.89
C THR A 203 -6.53 17.27 5.34
N ALA A 204 -6.50 17.83 6.53
CA ALA A 204 -5.31 18.48 7.05
C ALA A 204 -4.20 17.44 7.38
N ASP A 205 -4.56 16.26 7.93
CA ASP A 205 -3.59 15.32 8.52
C ASP A 205 -3.87 13.85 8.24
N SER A 206 -4.68 13.50 7.26
CA SER A 206 -5.19 12.15 7.12
C SER A 206 -4.29 11.17 6.36
N ALA A 207 -3.31 11.65 5.62
CA ALA A 207 -2.41 10.75 4.87
C ALA A 207 -1.60 9.84 5.80
N GLU A 208 -1.12 10.38 6.92
CA GLU A 208 -0.31 9.62 7.86
C GLU A 208 -1.07 8.48 8.57
N PRO A 209 -2.24 8.71 9.18
CA PRO A 209 -3.05 7.62 9.74
C PRO A 209 -3.46 6.58 8.68
N ALA A 210 -3.81 7.02 7.48
CA ALA A 210 -4.16 6.13 6.38
C ALA A 210 -2.97 5.26 5.96
N ALA A 211 -1.79 5.87 5.77
CA ALA A 211 -0.57 5.18 5.40
C ALA A 211 -0.12 4.19 6.48
N ARG A 212 -0.20 4.58 7.76
CA ARG A 212 0.14 3.70 8.89
C ARG A 212 -0.77 2.47 8.92
N SER A 213 -2.08 2.65 8.75
CA SER A 213 -3.01 1.53 8.69
C SER A 213 -2.77 0.64 7.47
N ALA A 214 -2.20 1.20 6.41
CA ALA A 214 -1.83 0.49 5.19
C ALA A 214 -0.43 -0.14 5.22
N TYR A 215 0.32 0.05 6.32
CA TYR A 215 1.71 -0.39 6.45
C TYR A 215 2.62 0.15 5.33
N VAL A 216 2.34 1.35 4.84
CA VAL A 216 3.14 2.05 3.83
C VAL A 216 3.77 3.31 4.40
N GLU A 217 4.80 3.81 3.75
CA GLU A 217 5.50 5.02 4.18
C GLU A 217 4.60 6.26 4.01
N PRO A 218 4.35 7.03 5.09
CA PRO A 218 3.36 8.11 5.06
C PRO A 218 3.79 9.35 4.27
N ASP A 219 5.08 9.51 4.03
CA ASP A 219 5.68 10.65 3.33
C ASP A 219 5.78 10.45 1.81
N ARG A 220 5.45 9.27 1.33
CA ARG A 220 5.45 8.95 -0.10
C ARG A 220 4.08 9.17 -0.73
N LEU A 221 3.84 10.38 -1.19
CA LEU A 221 2.67 10.69 -2.01
C LEU A 221 2.98 10.50 -3.51
N PRO A 222 2.00 10.14 -4.35
CA PRO A 222 0.60 9.86 -4.00
C PRO A 222 0.44 8.56 -3.19
N LEU A 223 -0.52 8.57 -2.25
CA LEU A 223 -0.94 7.36 -1.55
C LEU A 223 -2.27 6.89 -2.17
N LEU A 224 -2.32 5.64 -2.61
CA LEU A 224 -3.49 5.02 -3.22
C LEU A 224 -3.98 3.87 -2.35
N LEU A 225 -5.27 3.87 -1.99
CA LEU A 225 -5.91 2.79 -1.27
C LEU A 225 -7.20 2.38 -1.98
N LEU A 226 -7.30 1.13 -2.42
CA LEU A 226 -8.53 0.58 -2.95
C LEU A 226 -9.35 -0.07 -1.83
N CYS A 227 -10.55 0.45 -1.59
CA CYS A 227 -11.47 -0.08 -0.60
C CYS A 227 -12.61 -0.86 -1.27
N SER A 228 -12.94 -2.04 -0.75
CA SER A 228 -14.04 -2.90 -1.23
C SER A 228 -15.34 -2.75 -0.42
N GLY A 229 -15.37 -1.89 0.57
CA GLY A 229 -16.48 -1.64 1.48
C GLY A 229 -16.02 -0.80 2.67
N PRO A 230 -16.87 -0.60 3.70
CA PRO A 230 -16.57 0.31 4.78
C PRO A 230 -15.21 0.01 5.42
N ARG A 231 -14.26 0.92 5.20
CA ARG A 231 -12.90 0.90 5.73
C ARG A 231 -12.07 -0.36 5.38
N ARG A 232 -12.54 -1.22 4.48
CA ARG A 232 -11.83 -2.45 4.13
C ARG A 232 -10.93 -2.23 2.92
N VAL A 233 -9.64 -2.09 3.16
CA VAL A 233 -8.63 -1.87 2.12
C VAL A 233 -8.17 -3.21 1.53
N ARG A 234 -8.12 -3.25 0.20
CA ARG A 234 -7.72 -4.42 -0.60
C ARG A 234 -6.41 -4.23 -1.35
N TYR A 235 -6.04 -2.99 -1.56
CA TYR A 235 -4.81 -2.63 -2.23
C TYR A 235 -4.27 -1.35 -1.63
N ALA A 236 -2.96 -1.25 -1.49
CA ALA A 236 -2.28 -0.05 -1.02
C ALA A 236 -0.99 0.19 -1.80
N CYS A 237 -0.76 1.43 -2.22
CA CYS A 237 0.46 1.85 -2.87
C CYS A 237 0.86 3.23 -2.37
N ALA A 238 2.11 3.41 -1.98
CA ALA A 238 2.69 4.72 -1.65
C ALA A 238 3.78 5.08 -2.65
N GLY A 239 3.72 6.30 -3.15
CA GLY A 239 4.51 6.77 -4.28
C GLY A 239 3.97 6.25 -5.61
N TYR A 240 4.21 7.03 -6.66
CA TYR A 240 3.82 6.64 -8.01
C TYR A 240 4.78 5.59 -8.56
N ARG A 241 4.22 4.59 -9.23
CA ARG A 241 4.93 3.65 -10.11
C ARG A 241 4.16 3.54 -11.41
N ILE A 242 4.87 3.35 -12.52
CA ILE A 242 4.25 3.12 -13.82
C ILE A 242 3.35 1.88 -13.71
N GLY A 243 2.10 1.98 -14.15
CA GLY A 243 1.09 0.93 -14.02
C GLY A 243 0.38 0.91 -12.66
N SER A 244 0.45 1.99 -11.86
CA SER A 244 -0.28 2.06 -10.58
C SER A 244 -1.80 2.05 -10.74
N VAL A 245 -2.32 2.32 -11.95
CA VAL A 245 -3.74 2.40 -12.27
C VAL A 245 -4.22 1.18 -13.09
N ASP A 246 -3.31 0.39 -13.62
CA ASP A 246 -3.63 -0.84 -14.35
C ASP A 246 -4.03 -1.98 -13.40
#